data_d16e0b0a872934026cd6059862306d5c
#
_entry.id   d16e0b0a872934026cd6059862306d5c
#
_cell.length_a   1.000
_cell.length_b   1.000
_cell.length_c   1.000
_cell.angle_alpha   90.00
_cell.angle_beta   90.00
_cell.angle_gamma   90.00
#
_symmetry.space_group_name_H-M   'P 1'
#
loop_
_entity.id
_entity.type
_entity.pdbx_description
1 polymer ?
#
loop_
_entity_poly.entity_id
_entity_poly.type
_entity_poly.pdbx_seq_one_letter_code
_entity_poly.pdbx_strand_id
1 'polypeptide(L)'
;MVFVDEAGFRLLPGLVLTYAPRGQTPILDVPFSRDHLSVIGALTLDGMLLIWIQNHSVKGPDVVRFLKHLLARVPGKIMLVWDNLSAHRGQAVKDFLASGAAKRLTLQALPSYAPDLNPQEGVWRFLKYVELKNICCHHLAELRLEVRRAIERLRFKVDVLLGCIRQPGCVIQS
;
A
#
# COMPACT_ATOMS: atom_id res chain seq x y z
N MET A 1 -12.60 -11.13 -2.02
CA MET A 1 -11.68 -10.82 -0.91
C MET A 1 -10.80 -9.66 -1.33
N VAL A 2 -10.49 -8.74 -0.42
CA VAL A 2 -9.63 -7.58 -0.66
C VAL A 2 -8.71 -7.39 0.54
N PHE A 3 -7.42 -7.27 0.30
CA PHE A 3 -6.42 -7.00 1.33
C PHE A 3 -6.16 -5.49 1.37
N VAL A 4 -6.22 -4.89 2.53
CA VAL A 4 -5.98 -3.45 2.75
C VAL A 4 -4.85 -3.25 3.72
N ASP A 5 -3.98 -2.28 3.43
CA ASP A 5 -2.83 -1.95 4.26
C ASP A 5 -2.34 -0.53 4.01
N GLU A 6 -1.52 0.00 4.93
CA GLU A 6 -0.90 1.30 4.83
C GLU A 6 0.62 1.20 4.76
N ALA A 7 1.22 2.10 4.00
CA ALA A 7 2.67 2.26 3.93
C ALA A 7 3.10 3.72 3.95
N GLY A 8 4.27 3.96 4.54
CA GLY A 8 4.98 5.23 4.42
C GLY A 8 6.00 5.19 3.29
N PHE A 9 6.04 6.25 2.48
CA PHE A 9 7.09 6.50 1.49
C PHE A 9 7.85 7.76 1.91
N ARG A 10 9.12 7.61 2.23
CA ARG A 10 9.98 8.70 2.75
C ARG A 10 10.77 9.35 1.62
N LEU A 11 11.20 10.60 1.82
CA LEU A 11 12.14 11.26 0.92
C LEU A 11 13.49 10.53 0.87
N LEU A 12 13.91 9.93 1.98
CA LEU A 12 15.08 9.05 1.97
C LEU A 12 14.80 7.82 1.11
N PRO A 13 15.59 7.56 0.06
CA PRO A 13 15.36 6.45 -0.85
C PRO A 13 15.56 5.09 -0.16
N GLY A 14 14.85 4.08 -0.65
CA GLY A 14 15.19 2.70 -0.38
C GLY A 14 16.52 2.37 -1.08
N LEU A 15 17.59 2.23 -0.30
CA LEU A 15 18.91 1.91 -0.84
C LEU A 15 18.97 0.47 -1.31
N VAL A 16 19.33 0.28 -2.57
CA VAL A 16 19.55 -1.03 -3.18
C VAL A 16 20.93 -1.03 -3.84
N LEU A 17 21.65 -2.13 -3.71
CA LEU A 17 22.93 -2.31 -4.38
C LEU A 17 22.81 -2.05 -5.88
N THR A 18 23.75 -1.30 -6.43
CA THR A 18 23.81 -0.98 -7.86
C THR A 18 25.24 -1.15 -8.38
N TYR A 19 25.37 -1.21 -9.69
CA TYR A 19 26.67 -1.30 -10.34
C TYR A 19 27.21 0.11 -10.59
N ALA A 20 28.53 0.26 -10.45
CA ALA A 20 29.27 1.47 -10.81
C ALA A 20 30.62 1.09 -11.43
N PRO A 21 31.26 1.97 -12.18
CA PRO A 21 32.62 1.75 -12.63
C PRO A 21 33.57 1.48 -11.45
N ARG A 22 34.56 0.62 -11.67
CA ARG A 22 35.54 0.27 -10.62
C ARG A 22 36.23 1.53 -10.07
N GLY A 23 36.22 1.68 -8.74
CA GLY A 23 36.80 2.84 -8.06
C GLY A 23 35.88 4.06 -7.96
N GLN A 24 34.64 3.98 -8.47
CA GLN A 24 33.65 5.07 -8.39
C GLN A 24 32.46 4.62 -7.54
N THR A 25 32.39 5.05 -6.29
CA THR A 25 31.22 4.78 -5.45
C THR A 25 30.08 5.72 -5.84
N PRO A 26 28.87 5.21 -6.15
CA PRO A 26 27.72 6.06 -6.41
C PRO A 26 27.38 6.90 -5.18
N ILE A 27 27.23 8.20 -5.38
CA ILE A 27 26.79 9.14 -4.33
C ILE A 27 25.34 9.51 -4.65
N LEU A 28 24.45 9.37 -3.67
CA LEU A 28 23.07 9.82 -3.74
C LEU A 28 22.96 11.12 -2.94
N ASP A 29 22.61 12.21 -3.62
CA ASP A 29 22.31 13.47 -2.96
C ASP A 29 20.83 13.47 -2.52
N VAL A 30 20.61 13.47 -1.22
CA VAL A 30 19.29 13.41 -0.62
C VAL A 30 19.12 14.49 0.45
N PRO A 31 17.95 15.14 0.53
CA PRO A 31 17.69 16.09 1.59
C PRO A 31 17.62 15.36 2.93
N PHE A 32 18.20 15.96 3.95
CA PHE A 32 18.04 15.47 5.33
C PHE A 32 16.65 15.84 5.86
N SER A 33 15.63 15.07 5.44
CA SER A 33 14.23 15.29 5.85
C SER A 33 13.59 13.98 6.30
N ARG A 34 12.73 14.08 7.30
CA ARG A 34 11.86 12.98 7.77
C ARG A 34 10.48 12.98 7.10
N ASP A 35 10.27 13.87 6.14
CA ASP A 35 9.01 13.98 5.43
C ASP A 35 8.67 12.69 4.69
N HIS A 36 7.40 12.37 4.69
CA HIS A 36 6.90 11.15 4.05
C HIS A 36 5.50 11.35 3.49
N LEU A 37 5.16 10.53 2.52
CA LEU A 37 3.80 10.31 2.06
C LEU A 37 3.23 9.08 2.78
N SER A 38 1.98 9.17 3.20
CA SER A 38 1.21 8.01 3.67
C SER A 38 0.35 7.50 2.53
N VAL A 39 0.32 6.19 2.38
CA VAL A 39 -0.39 5.53 1.28
C VAL A 39 -1.28 4.44 1.87
N ILE A 40 -2.55 4.43 1.46
CA ILE A 40 -3.46 3.31 1.73
C ILE A 40 -3.62 2.53 0.43
N GLY A 41 -3.48 1.21 0.48
CA GLY A 41 -3.62 0.33 -0.66
C GLY A 41 -4.67 -0.75 -0.43
N ALA A 42 -5.32 -1.18 -1.52
CA ALA A 42 -6.17 -2.35 -1.56
C ALA A 42 -5.80 -3.23 -2.75
N LEU A 43 -5.60 -4.51 -2.51
CA LEU A 43 -5.32 -5.52 -3.53
C LEU A 43 -6.44 -6.57 -3.53
N THR A 44 -7.11 -6.74 -4.67
CA THR A 44 -8.12 -7.77 -4.86
C THR A 44 -7.49 -9.06 -5.35
N LEU A 45 -8.21 -10.19 -5.24
CA LEU A 45 -7.70 -11.51 -5.67
C LEU A 45 -7.46 -11.63 -7.18
N ASP A 46 -8.12 -10.81 -7.97
CA ASP A 46 -7.93 -10.72 -9.43
C ASP A 46 -6.81 -9.75 -9.84
N GLY A 47 -6.07 -9.19 -8.86
CA GLY A 47 -4.92 -8.32 -9.10
C GLY A 47 -5.28 -6.85 -9.31
N MET A 48 -6.50 -6.40 -9.02
CA MET A 48 -6.81 -4.97 -9.06
C MET A 48 -6.15 -4.27 -7.87
N LEU A 49 -5.36 -3.23 -8.17
CA LEU A 49 -4.67 -2.41 -7.17
C LEU A 49 -5.29 -1.02 -7.10
N LEU A 50 -5.88 -0.70 -5.94
CA LEU A 50 -6.37 0.64 -5.60
C LEU A 50 -5.43 1.29 -4.61
N ILE A 51 -5.04 2.54 -4.88
CA ILE A 51 -4.09 3.29 -4.04
C ILE A 51 -4.59 4.71 -3.82
N TRP A 52 -4.47 5.16 -2.58
CA TRP A 52 -4.71 6.55 -2.14
C TRP A 52 -3.46 7.11 -1.47
N ILE A 53 -3.00 8.29 -1.90
CA ILE A 53 -1.77 8.94 -1.42
C ILE A 53 -2.11 10.24 -0.72
N GLN A 54 -1.56 10.48 0.46
CA GLN A 54 -1.73 11.72 1.24
C GLN A 54 -0.42 12.18 1.91
N ASN A 55 -0.38 13.45 2.34
CA ASN A 55 0.81 14.07 2.96
C ASN A 55 0.80 14.03 4.49
N HIS A 56 -0.15 13.37 5.09
CA HIS A 56 -0.30 13.25 6.54
C HIS A 56 -0.53 11.80 6.91
N SER A 57 -0.29 11.46 8.16
CA SER A 57 -0.55 10.10 8.69
C SER A 57 -2.03 9.73 8.54
N VAL A 58 -2.28 8.48 8.21
CA VAL A 58 -3.63 7.94 8.02
C VAL A 58 -4.41 8.00 9.32
N LYS A 59 -5.62 8.56 9.26
CA LYS A 59 -6.56 8.65 10.38
C LYS A 59 -7.88 7.98 10.02
N GLY A 60 -8.74 7.72 11.00
CA GLY A 60 -10.04 7.09 10.78
C GLY A 60 -10.88 7.69 9.64
N PRO A 61 -11.04 9.02 9.52
CA PRO A 61 -11.75 9.64 8.39
C PRO A 61 -11.12 9.34 7.02
N ASP A 62 -9.81 9.18 6.94
CA ASP A 62 -9.12 8.83 5.69
C ASP A 62 -9.41 7.38 5.30
N VAL A 63 -9.40 6.48 6.29
CA VAL A 63 -9.82 5.09 6.11
C VAL A 63 -11.26 5.02 5.58
N VAL A 64 -12.19 5.77 6.19
CA VAL A 64 -13.59 5.83 5.72
C VAL A 64 -13.68 6.32 4.28
N ARG A 65 -12.92 7.37 3.94
CA ARG A 65 -12.87 7.90 2.57
C ARG A 65 -12.35 6.85 1.57
N PHE A 66 -11.30 6.13 1.97
CA PHE A 66 -10.75 5.05 1.17
C PHE A 66 -11.74 3.88 1.01
N LEU A 67 -12.44 3.46 2.08
CA LEU A 67 -13.46 2.42 2.03
C LEU A 67 -14.63 2.80 1.10
N LYS A 68 -15.07 4.06 1.11
CA LYS A 68 -16.07 4.57 0.16
C LYS A 68 -15.57 4.43 -1.28
N HIS A 69 -14.31 4.78 -1.54
CA HIS A 69 -13.71 4.64 -2.85
C HIS A 69 -13.61 3.16 -3.28
N LEU A 70 -13.22 2.28 -2.36
CA LEU A 70 -13.18 0.83 -2.59
C LEU A 70 -14.57 0.28 -2.97
N LEU A 71 -15.59 0.63 -2.19
CA LEU A 71 -16.98 0.20 -2.43
C LEU A 71 -17.55 0.68 -3.77
N ALA A 72 -17.08 1.83 -4.27
CA ALA A 72 -17.49 2.34 -5.57
C ALA A 72 -16.80 1.59 -6.74
N ARG A 73 -15.65 0.96 -6.51
CA ARG A 73 -14.86 0.29 -7.55
C ARG A 73 -15.00 -1.22 -7.56
N VAL A 74 -15.24 -1.82 -6.42
CA VAL A 74 -15.39 -3.27 -6.27
C VAL A 74 -16.87 -3.60 -6.05
N PRO A 75 -17.55 -4.27 -7.00
CA PRO A 75 -18.95 -4.62 -6.87
C PRO A 75 -19.17 -5.78 -5.88
N GLY A 76 -20.41 -5.97 -5.46
CA GLY A 76 -20.83 -7.11 -4.64
C GLY A 76 -20.41 -7.02 -3.17
N LYS A 77 -20.44 -8.16 -2.47
CA LYS A 77 -19.99 -8.30 -1.08
C LYS A 77 -18.47 -8.44 -1.04
N ILE A 78 -17.83 -7.77 -0.11
CA ILE A 78 -16.38 -7.70 0.04
C ILE A 78 -16.00 -8.26 1.41
N MET A 79 -15.20 -9.33 1.43
CA MET A 79 -14.43 -9.69 2.61
C MET A 79 -13.16 -8.82 2.60
N LEU A 80 -13.05 -7.91 3.54
CA LEU A 80 -11.95 -6.97 3.69
C LEU A 80 -11.01 -7.49 4.77
N VAL A 81 -9.79 -7.81 4.38
CA VAL A 81 -8.73 -8.31 5.26
C VAL A 81 -7.74 -7.17 5.51
N TRP A 82 -7.50 -6.83 6.75
CA TRP A 82 -6.59 -5.75 7.17
C TRP A 82 -5.94 -6.04 8.51
N ASP A 83 -4.96 -5.23 8.90
CA ASP A 83 -4.33 -5.32 10.21
C ASP A 83 -5.17 -4.68 11.32
N ASN A 84 -4.66 -4.76 12.55
CA ASN A 84 -5.31 -4.26 13.75
C ASN A 84 -4.92 -2.82 14.11
N LEU A 85 -4.56 -1.96 13.14
CA LEU A 85 -4.23 -0.56 13.42
C LEU A 85 -5.35 0.19 14.15
N SER A 86 -4.95 1.13 15.00
CA SER A 86 -5.90 1.94 15.77
C SER A 86 -6.85 2.77 14.88
N ALA A 87 -6.37 3.20 13.71
CA ALA A 87 -7.16 3.92 12.71
C ALA A 87 -8.35 3.08 12.20
N HIS A 88 -8.19 1.75 12.08
CA HIS A 88 -9.23 0.83 11.63
C HIS A 88 -10.32 0.60 12.69
N ARG A 89 -10.01 0.78 13.96
CA ARG A 89 -10.91 0.58 15.10
C ARG A 89 -11.52 1.89 15.63
N GLY A 90 -11.17 3.01 15.00
CA GLY A 90 -11.61 4.34 15.41
C GLY A 90 -13.13 4.53 15.25
N GLN A 91 -13.69 5.51 15.99
CA GLN A 91 -15.13 5.80 15.98
C GLN A 91 -15.65 6.09 14.57
N ALA A 92 -14.91 6.83 13.74
CA ALA A 92 -15.31 7.15 12.38
C ALA A 92 -15.58 5.90 11.52
N VAL A 93 -14.76 4.85 11.68
CA VAL A 93 -14.95 3.58 10.95
C VAL A 93 -16.17 2.83 11.50
N LYS A 94 -16.36 2.80 12.82
CA LYS A 94 -17.54 2.19 13.45
C LYS A 94 -18.83 2.84 12.97
N ASP A 95 -18.89 4.17 12.97
CA ASP A 95 -20.04 4.95 12.51
C ASP A 95 -20.33 4.71 11.02
N PHE A 96 -19.28 4.64 10.21
CA PHE A 96 -19.41 4.32 8.78
C PHE A 96 -19.99 2.92 8.57
N LEU A 97 -19.53 1.93 9.31
CA LEU A 97 -20.07 0.57 9.22
C LEU A 97 -21.53 0.50 9.70
N ALA A 98 -21.87 1.22 10.77
CA ALA A 98 -23.22 1.32 11.28
C ALA A 98 -24.19 2.02 10.29
N SER A 99 -23.70 2.92 9.43
CA SER A 99 -24.49 3.64 8.42
C SER A 99 -24.96 2.80 7.23
N GLY A 100 -24.78 1.49 7.24
CA GLY A 100 -25.23 0.55 6.21
C GLY A 100 -24.13 0.06 5.26
N ALA A 101 -22.91 0.59 5.31
CA ALA A 101 -21.77 0.06 4.56
C ALA A 101 -21.44 -1.38 4.96
N ALA A 102 -21.72 -1.76 6.20
CA ALA A 102 -21.57 -3.12 6.71
C ALA A 102 -22.35 -4.18 5.93
N LYS A 103 -23.42 -3.81 5.23
CA LYS A 103 -24.17 -4.74 4.37
C LYS A 103 -23.33 -5.35 3.25
N ARG A 104 -22.27 -4.65 2.82
CA ARG A 104 -21.36 -5.10 1.76
C ARG A 104 -19.97 -5.50 2.26
N LEU A 105 -19.61 -5.14 3.48
CA LEU A 105 -18.28 -5.37 4.05
C LEU A 105 -18.35 -6.41 5.17
N THR A 106 -17.58 -7.48 5.02
CA THR A 106 -17.24 -8.40 6.11
C THR A 106 -15.78 -8.14 6.46
N LEU A 107 -15.53 -7.69 7.69
CA LEU A 107 -14.19 -7.35 8.15
C LEU A 107 -13.50 -8.57 8.76
N GLN A 108 -12.28 -8.84 8.34
CA GLN A 108 -11.42 -9.87 8.88
C GLN A 108 -10.09 -9.25 9.30
N ALA A 109 -9.78 -9.31 10.57
CA ALA A 109 -8.48 -8.86 11.06
C ALA A 109 -7.42 -9.93 10.79
N LEU A 110 -6.24 -9.50 10.33
CA LEU A 110 -5.06 -10.35 10.31
C LEU A 110 -4.57 -10.64 11.74
N PRO A 111 -3.94 -11.79 11.98
CA PRO A 111 -3.25 -12.04 13.22
C PRO A 111 -2.21 -10.95 13.51
N SER A 112 -2.04 -10.60 14.77
CA SER A 112 -1.01 -9.64 15.17
C SER A 112 0.38 -10.19 14.80
N TYR A 113 1.25 -9.30 14.33
CA TYR A 113 2.64 -9.63 13.94
C TYR A 113 2.76 -10.69 12.81
N ALA A 114 1.80 -10.77 11.90
CA ALA A 114 1.84 -11.68 10.76
C ALA A 114 1.84 -10.92 9.41
N PRO A 115 2.86 -10.09 9.11
CA PRO A 115 2.94 -9.34 7.85
C PRO A 115 3.02 -10.26 6.63
N ASP A 116 3.60 -11.46 6.80
CA ASP A 116 3.73 -12.46 5.72
C ASP A 116 2.38 -12.97 5.20
N LEU A 117 1.30 -12.79 5.98
CA LEU A 117 -0.06 -13.12 5.57
C LEU A 117 -0.74 -11.98 4.79
N ASN A 118 -0.08 -10.81 4.68
CA ASN A 118 -0.63 -9.65 3.98
C ASN A 118 0.02 -9.48 2.60
N PRO A 119 -0.66 -9.81 1.49
CA PRO A 119 -0.15 -9.60 0.14
C PRO A 119 0.27 -8.16 -0.18
N GLN A 120 -0.30 -7.16 0.50
CA GLN A 120 0.07 -5.76 0.34
C GLN A 120 1.52 -5.49 0.73
N GLU A 121 2.10 -6.24 1.65
CA GLU A 121 3.53 -6.11 1.99
C GLU A 121 4.43 -6.42 0.77
N GLY A 122 4.04 -7.41 -0.05
CA GLY A 122 4.70 -7.70 -1.33
C GLY A 122 4.61 -6.52 -2.30
N VAL A 123 3.44 -5.86 -2.38
CA VAL A 123 3.24 -4.67 -3.20
C VAL A 123 4.13 -3.51 -2.71
N TRP A 124 4.18 -3.26 -1.40
CA TRP A 124 5.03 -2.21 -0.83
C TRP A 124 6.51 -2.47 -1.05
N ARG A 125 6.93 -3.73 -0.89
CA ARG A 125 8.31 -4.15 -1.15
C ARG A 125 8.68 -3.94 -2.61
N PHE A 126 7.81 -4.32 -3.55
CA PHE A 126 8.04 -4.10 -4.97
C PHE A 126 8.13 -2.61 -5.31
N LEU A 127 7.21 -1.79 -4.82
CA LEU A 127 7.23 -0.34 -5.05
C LEU A 127 8.49 0.30 -4.48
N LYS A 128 8.89 -0.03 -3.24
CA LYS A 128 10.03 0.62 -2.56
C LYS A 128 11.38 0.19 -3.11
N TYR A 129 11.56 -1.10 -3.43
CA TYR A 129 12.86 -1.67 -3.72
C TYR A 129 13.07 -2.07 -5.18
N VAL A 130 12.03 -2.04 -6.01
CA VAL A 130 12.15 -2.30 -7.45
C VAL A 130 11.83 -1.05 -8.26
N GLU A 131 10.65 -0.46 -8.05
CA GLU A 131 10.18 0.68 -8.84
C GLU A 131 10.84 2.01 -8.41
N LEU A 132 11.02 2.22 -7.11
CA LEU A 132 11.56 3.45 -6.51
C LEU A 132 12.97 3.25 -5.94
N LYS A 133 13.67 2.18 -6.33
CA LYS A 133 15.04 1.93 -5.87
C LYS A 133 15.96 3.09 -6.20
N ASN A 134 16.72 3.55 -5.21
CA ASN A 134 17.72 4.61 -5.36
C ASN A 134 17.21 5.93 -5.96
N ILE A 135 15.88 6.16 -5.98
CA ILE A 135 15.31 7.42 -6.46
C ILE A 135 15.44 8.46 -5.36
N CYS A 136 16.17 9.54 -5.66
CA CYS A 136 16.32 10.71 -4.80
C CYS A 136 15.25 11.74 -5.16
N CYS A 137 14.49 12.20 -4.18
CA CYS A 137 13.52 13.28 -4.32
C CYS A 137 13.88 14.40 -3.34
N HIS A 138 13.80 15.65 -3.78
CA HIS A 138 14.14 16.81 -2.96
C HIS A 138 12.95 17.34 -2.14
N HIS A 139 11.72 17.02 -2.56
CA HIS A 139 10.50 17.44 -1.86
C HIS A 139 9.33 16.47 -2.09
N LEU A 140 8.31 16.56 -1.24
CA LEU A 140 7.15 15.65 -1.27
C LEU A 140 6.37 15.67 -2.59
N ALA A 141 6.35 16.79 -3.33
CA ALA A 141 5.65 16.86 -4.62
C ALA A 141 6.33 15.96 -5.67
N GLU A 142 7.65 15.96 -5.70
CA GLU A 142 8.46 15.09 -6.57
C GLU A 142 8.26 13.62 -6.17
N LEU A 143 8.40 13.30 -4.88
CA LEU A 143 8.15 11.95 -4.37
C LEU A 143 6.74 11.46 -4.74
N ARG A 144 5.74 12.31 -4.62
CA ARG A 144 4.35 11.98 -4.99
C ARG A 144 4.23 11.64 -6.47
N LEU A 145 4.93 12.38 -7.34
CA LEU A 145 4.92 12.12 -8.78
C LEU A 145 5.57 10.77 -9.09
N GLU A 146 6.74 10.49 -8.49
CA GLU A 146 7.44 9.22 -8.70
C GLU A 146 6.66 8.03 -8.15
N VAL A 147 6.06 8.16 -6.95
CA VAL A 147 5.19 7.11 -6.38
C VAL A 147 3.98 6.85 -7.29
N ARG A 148 3.34 7.89 -7.85
CA ARG A 148 2.23 7.71 -8.81
C ARG A 148 2.67 6.97 -10.06
N ARG A 149 3.80 7.38 -10.67
CA ARG A 149 4.36 6.71 -11.86
C ARG A 149 4.69 5.25 -11.58
N ALA A 150 5.27 4.96 -10.42
CA ALA A 150 5.58 3.59 -9.99
C ALA A 150 4.31 2.74 -9.84
N ILE A 151 3.26 3.29 -9.23
CA ILE A 151 1.96 2.62 -9.09
C ILE A 151 1.34 2.35 -10.47
N GLU A 152 1.39 3.31 -11.37
CA GLU A 152 0.87 3.15 -12.74
C GLU A 152 1.60 2.01 -13.46
N ARG A 153 2.95 2.00 -13.41
CA ARG A 153 3.73 0.89 -13.98
C ARG A 153 3.39 -0.46 -13.36
N LEU A 154 3.21 -0.50 -12.03
CA LEU A 154 2.88 -1.75 -11.33
C LEU A 154 1.49 -2.27 -11.71
N ARG A 155 0.51 -1.42 -11.93
CA ARG A 155 -0.84 -1.82 -12.36
C ARG A 155 -0.85 -2.62 -13.67
N PHE A 156 0.11 -2.39 -14.56
CA PHE A 156 0.28 -3.17 -15.79
C PHE A 156 1.03 -4.48 -15.58
N LYS A 157 1.61 -4.71 -14.39
CA LYS A 157 2.35 -5.93 -14.05
C LYS A 157 1.46 -6.89 -13.24
N VAL A 158 0.37 -7.33 -13.85
CA VAL A 158 -0.65 -8.17 -13.18
C VAL A 158 -0.02 -9.44 -12.58
N ASP A 159 0.95 -10.05 -13.27
CA ASP A 159 1.65 -11.24 -12.77
C ASP A 159 2.39 -10.99 -11.45
N VAL A 160 2.96 -9.78 -11.28
CA VAL A 160 3.61 -9.37 -10.02
C VAL A 160 2.56 -9.26 -8.91
N LEU A 161 1.43 -8.61 -9.19
CA LEU A 161 0.33 -8.45 -8.22
C LEU A 161 -0.25 -9.81 -7.82
N LEU A 162 -0.50 -10.69 -8.78
CA LEU A 162 -0.93 -12.06 -8.50
C LEU A 162 0.15 -12.87 -7.78
N GLY A 163 1.43 -12.62 -8.06
CA GLY A 163 2.56 -13.19 -7.33
C GLY A 163 2.54 -12.82 -5.86
N CYS A 164 2.23 -11.56 -5.52
CA CYS A 164 2.07 -11.13 -4.12
C CYS A 164 0.94 -11.89 -3.40
N ILE A 165 -0.16 -12.19 -4.10
CA ILE A 165 -1.30 -12.93 -3.53
C ILE A 165 -0.95 -14.41 -3.29
N ARG A 166 -0.14 -15.01 -4.17
CA ARG A 166 0.25 -16.42 -4.12
C ARG A 166 1.42 -16.70 -3.15
N GLN A 167 1.93 -15.71 -2.44
CA GLN A 167 3.01 -15.92 -1.46
C GLN A 167 2.65 -17.01 -0.46
N PRO A 168 3.65 -17.78 0.06
CA PRO A 168 3.40 -18.86 1.02
C PRO A 168 2.67 -18.34 2.26
N GLY A 169 1.44 -18.72 2.45
CA GLY A 169 0.54 -18.26 3.51
C GLY A 169 -0.83 -17.80 3.00
N CYS A 170 -0.93 -17.35 1.74
CA CYS A 170 -2.21 -17.05 1.10
C CYS A 170 -2.53 -18.11 0.02
N VAL A 171 -2.62 -19.39 0.41
CA VAL A 171 -3.13 -20.42 -0.52
C VAL A 171 -4.64 -20.32 -0.55
N ILE A 172 -5.15 -19.71 -1.59
CA ILE A 172 -6.60 -19.73 -1.87
C ILE A 172 -6.87 -21.06 -2.56
N GLN A 173 -7.44 -21.99 -1.82
CA GLN A 173 -8.01 -23.19 -2.44
C GLN A 173 -9.21 -22.75 -3.29
N SER A 174 -9.12 -23.01 -4.57
CA SER A 174 -10.19 -22.81 -5.56
C SER A 174 -11.32 -23.80 -5.33
#